data_b14a7bd2794f360a668545bb9662727a
#
_entry.id   b14a7bd2794f360a668545bb9662727a
#
_cell.length_a   1.000
_cell.length_b   1.000
_cell.length_c   1.000
_cell.angle_alpha   90.00
_cell.angle_beta   90.00
_cell.angle_gamma   90.00
#
_symmetry.space_group_name_H-M   'P 1'
#
loop_
_entity.id
_entity.type
_entity.pdbx_description
1 polymer ?
#
loop_
_entity_poly.entity_id
_entity_poly.type
_entity_poly.pdbx_seq_one_letter_code
_entity_poly.pdbx_strand_id
1 'polypeptide(L)'
;MKKLHFETLQVHAGYKPDETNSCAVPIHPTTAYAFDNSQHGADLFNLDFKEGVSPYIYTRLNNPTNSVFEQRMAALEGGVAAVATASGQAAQMITIMNIMKCGDNFVTSPFLYGGTYNQFFVSFKDLCIEARKAKDDTAEEMEKLIDEHTKALYTENIGNPKFNVPDFEKLAALAKKYEIPLIVDNTFGCGGYLCRPIEYGANIVVESATKWIGGHGSVMGGIIIDGGNFNWGNGKFPKYSEPSEGYHGMKFWEKFGNGAFAMRCVAENLRDMGPCISPFNSWLMVQGIETLSVRVEKMCQNTFEIAKWLTQHEKVFDVCYLGLENNEYHQLAKKYLRNGFGCVLTFRVKGGYDKTVRFVESLELITHLTNIGDVRTVITHPSSTTHRQMDEKAQTAAGVYPDLLRLSVGLENMEDIKDDLENAFSLI
;
A
#
# COMPACT_ATOMS: atom_id res chain seq x y z
N MET A 1 -13.35 -16.90 19.96
CA MET A 1 -12.69 -15.79 20.70
C MET A 1 -13.35 -14.47 20.32
N LYS A 2 -13.42 -13.49 21.25
CA LYS A 2 -13.91 -12.13 20.95
C LYS A 2 -13.00 -11.47 19.92
N LYS A 3 -13.56 -10.84 18.88
CA LYS A 3 -12.78 -10.09 17.88
C LYS A 3 -12.09 -8.91 18.58
N LEU A 4 -10.76 -8.86 18.54
CA LEU A 4 -9.98 -7.77 19.13
C LEU A 4 -10.09 -6.51 18.28
N HIS A 5 -9.98 -5.33 18.91
CA HIS A 5 -9.95 -4.04 18.26
C HIS A 5 -8.57 -3.75 17.65
N PHE A 6 -8.51 -2.78 16.74
CA PHE A 6 -7.30 -2.41 16.00
C PHE A 6 -6.12 -2.09 16.93
N GLU A 7 -6.37 -1.27 17.95
CA GLU A 7 -5.37 -0.80 18.92
C GLU A 7 -4.77 -1.95 19.75
N THR A 8 -5.52 -3.02 19.97
CA THR A 8 -5.03 -4.24 20.62
C THR A 8 -4.25 -5.11 19.63
N LEU A 9 -4.77 -5.24 18.40
CA LEU A 9 -4.09 -6.03 17.36
C LEU A 9 -2.74 -5.44 16.98
N GLN A 10 -2.62 -4.11 16.88
CA GLN A 10 -1.37 -3.45 16.48
C GLN A 10 -0.20 -3.71 17.45
N VAL A 11 -0.48 -4.03 18.72
CA VAL A 11 0.56 -4.29 19.73
C VAL A 11 0.72 -5.78 20.07
N HIS A 12 -0.28 -6.62 19.80
CA HIS A 12 -0.28 -8.04 20.23
C HIS A 12 -0.31 -9.05 19.09
N ALA A 13 -0.86 -8.70 17.91
CA ALA A 13 -1.01 -9.71 16.86
C ALA A 13 0.34 -10.19 16.32
N GLY A 14 0.40 -11.50 16.01
CA GLY A 14 1.55 -12.14 15.36
C GLY A 14 2.73 -12.46 16.26
N TYR A 15 2.72 -12.09 17.55
CA TYR A 15 3.82 -12.39 18.46
C TYR A 15 3.34 -13.05 19.76
N LYS A 16 4.05 -14.09 20.13
CA LYS A 16 4.01 -14.70 21.48
C LYS A 16 5.43 -14.86 21.96
N PRO A 17 5.73 -14.57 23.24
CA PRO A 17 7.06 -14.81 23.80
C PRO A 17 7.51 -16.25 23.55
N ASP A 18 8.76 -16.41 23.12
CA ASP A 18 9.44 -17.69 22.94
C ASP A 18 9.97 -18.26 24.28
N GLU A 19 10.85 -19.23 24.23
CA GLU A 19 11.48 -19.84 25.41
C GLU A 19 12.30 -18.87 26.27
N THR A 20 12.69 -17.72 25.71
CA THR A 20 13.38 -16.64 26.47
C THR A 20 12.44 -15.75 27.25
N ASN A 21 11.14 -15.86 27.02
CA ASN A 21 10.08 -14.99 27.56
C ASN A 21 10.29 -13.50 27.21
N SER A 22 10.95 -13.20 26.09
CA SER A 22 11.12 -11.83 25.62
C SER A 22 9.76 -11.19 25.31
N CYS A 23 9.45 -10.03 25.91
CA CYS A 23 8.24 -9.28 25.60
C CYS A 23 8.35 -8.52 24.29
N ALA A 24 9.55 -8.05 23.94
CA ALA A 24 9.81 -7.41 22.65
C ALA A 24 10.11 -8.46 21.57
N VAL A 25 9.69 -8.21 20.34
CA VAL A 25 9.98 -9.08 19.20
C VAL A 25 11.49 -9.17 18.98
N PRO A 26 12.11 -10.36 19.01
CA PRO A 26 13.54 -10.51 18.76
C PRO A 26 13.87 -10.27 17.29
N ILE A 27 15.09 -9.80 17.03
CA ILE A 27 15.64 -9.73 15.67
C ILE A 27 16.43 -11.01 15.40
N HIS A 28 16.07 -11.74 14.34
CA HIS A 28 16.77 -12.96 13.88
C HIS A 28 17.63 -12.66 12.64
N PRO A 29 18.87 -12.14 12.82
CA PRO A 29 19.74 -11.74 11.71
C PRO A 29 20.52 -12.95 11.18
N THR A 30 19.81 -13.96 10.68
CA THR A 30 20.40 -15.17 10.09
C THR A 30 19.99 -15.34 8.64
N THR A 31 20.85 -15.99 7.84
CA THR A 31 20.51 -16.33 6.44
C THR A 31 19.75 -17.64 6.32
N ALA A 32 20.12 -18.65 7.14
CA ALA A 32 19.60 -20.02 7.02
C ALA A 32 19.33 -20.59 8.42
N TYR A 33 18.49 -21.62 8.45
CA TYR A 33 18.07 -22.34 9.65
C TYR A 33 18.51 -23.81 9.56
N ALA A 34 18.93 -24.37 10.67
CA ALA A 34 19.31 -25.79 10.76
C ALA A 34 18.05 -26.68 10.69
N PHE A 35 18.17 -27.81 9.99
CA PHE A 35 17.14 -28.84 10.01
C PHE A 35 17.39 -29.78 11.19
N ASP A 36 16.32 -30.25 11.85
CA ASP A 36 16.41 -31.26 12.90
C ASP A 36 16.97 -32.59 12.36
N ASN A 37 16.58 -32.92 11.11
CA ASN A 37 17.04 -34.09 10.38
C ASN A 37 16.72 -33.93 8.89
N SER A 38 17.16 -34.89 8.05
CA SER A 38 16.95 -34.87 6.59
C SER A 38 15.46 -34.88 6.21
N GLN A 39 14.60 -35.57 6.98
CA GLN A 39 13.15 -35.60 6.70
C GLN A 39 12.50 -34.24 6.96
N HIS A 40 12.89 -33.55 8.03
CA HIS A 40 12.45 -32.19 8.30
C HIS A 40 12.76 -31.28 7.10
N GLY A 41 14.01 -31.33 6.62
CA GLY A 41 14.38 -30.56 5.43
C GLY A 41 13.52 -30.90 4.21
N ALA A 42 13.32 -32.20 3.93
CA ALA A 42 12.49 -32.65 2.80
C ALA A 42 11.03 -32.17 2.91
N ASP A 43 10.43 -32.26 4.11
CA ASP A 43 9.06 -31.79 4.36
C ASP A 43 8.94 -30.28 4.06
N LEU A 44 9.88 -29.48 4.53
CA LEU A 44 9.89 -28.03 4.30
C LEU A 44 10.00 -27.66 2.82
N PHE A 45 10.86 -28.34 2.05
CA PHE A 45 10.99 -28.10 0.61
C PHE A 45 9.77 -28.57 -0.18
N ASN A 46 9.01 -29.54 0.34
CA ASN A 46 7.72 -29.98 -0.20
C ASN A 46 6.54 -29.09 0.26
N LEU A 47 6.78 -28.05 1.06
CA LEU A 47 5.75 -27.20 1.69
C LEU A 47 4.79 -28.02 2.58
N ASP A 48 5.30 -29.05 3.26
CA ASP A 48 4.58 -29.93 4.19
C ASP A 48 4.85 -29.46 5.64
N PHE A 49 4.22 -28.34 6.02
CA PHE A 49 4.40 -27.75 7.35
C PHE A 49 3.66 -28.55 8.42
N LYS A 50 4.35 -28.88 9.50
CA LYS A 50 3.80 -29.62 10.65
C LYS A 50 3.69 -28.72 11.87
N GLU A 51 2.61 -28.90 12.63
CA GLU A 51 2.42 -28.15 13.87
C GLU A 51 3.52 -28.49 14.89
N GLY A 52 4.05 -27.47 15.54
CA GLY A 52 5.13 -27.61 16.52
C GLY A 52 6.53 -27.82 15.92
N VAL A 53 6.67 -27.84 14.60
CA VAL A 53 7.96 -27.93 13.91
C VAL A 53 8.31 -26.59 13.27
N SER A 54 9.59 -26.20 13.36
CA SER A 54 10.06 -24.93 12.77
C SER A 54 9.78 -24.89 11.25
N PRO A 55 9.10 -23.85 10.74
CA PRO A 55 8.82 -23.70 9.32
C PRO A 55 9.94 -22.98 8.55
N TYR A 56 11.02 -22.60 9.21
CA TYR A 56 12.04 -21.70 8.64
C TYR A 56 13.13 -22.49 7.88
N ILE A 57 13.47 -22.00 6.68
CA ILE A 57 14.50 -22.56 5.81
C ILE A 57 15.60 -21.54 5.59
N TYR A 58 15.22 -20.39 5.07
CA TYR A 58 16.12 -19.34 4.60
C TYR A 58 15.43 -17.98 4.66
N THR A 59 16.11 -16.95 5.14
CA THR A 59 15.51 -15.64 5.43
C THR A 59 14.88 -14.96 4.21
N ARG A 60 15.30 -15.28 2.98
CA ARG A 60 14.63 -14.79 1.77
C ARG A 60 13.18 -15.28 1.65
N LEU A 61 12.86 -16.48 2.14
CA LEU A 61 11.51 -17.06 2.10
C LEU A 61 10.70 -16.67 3.34
N ASN A 62 11.29 -16.92 4.50
CA ASN A 62 10.64 -16.66 5.78
C ASN A 62 11.69 -16.43 6.89
N ASN A 63 11.28 -15.68 7.91
CA ASN A 63 12.13 -15.34 9.05
C ASN A 63 11.22 -15.03 10.25
N PRO A 64 11.53 -15.46 11.48
CA PRO A 64 10.66 -15.24 12.65
C PRO A 64 10.30 -13.78 12.88
N THR A 65 11.23 -12.85 12.70
CA THR A 65 10.96 -11.40 12.81
C THR A 65 10.03 -10.91 11.72
N ASN A 66 10.25 -11.32 10.47
CA ASN A 66 9.40 -10.97 9.33
C ASN A 66 7.99 -11.54 9.52
N SER A 67 7.87 -12.77 10.04
CA SER A 67 6.58 -13.42 10.28
C SER A 67 5.71 -12.67 11.29
N VAL A 68 6.30 -12.00 12.29
CA VAL A 68 5.55 -11.13 13.20
C VAL A 68 4.96 -9.94 12.45
N PHE A 69 5.75 -9.29 11.62
CA PHE A 69 5.28 -8.18 10.79
C PHE A 69 4.14 -8.62 9.85
N GLU A 70 4.32 -9.73 9.16
CA GLU A 70 3.32 -10.31 8.24
C GLU A 70 2.01 -10.66 8.94
N GLN A 71 2.07 -11.42 10.04
CA GLN A 71 0.87 -11.81 10.79
C GLN A 71 0.14 -10.61 11.41
N ARG A 72 0.88 -9.61 11.89
CA ARG A 72 0.31 -8.38 12.43
C ARG A 72 -0.44 -7.60 11.36
N MET A 73 0.16 -7.43 10.19
CA MET A 73 -0.46 -6.74 9.06
C MET A 73 -1.68 -7.49 8.52
N ALA A 74 -1.62 -8.82 8.40
CA ALA A 74 -2.78 -9.62 8.04
C ALA A 74 -3.95 -9.41 9.01
N ALA A 75 -3.67 -9.39 10.33
CA ALA A 75 -4.69 -9.15 11.34
C ALA A 75 -5.27 -7.73 11.28
N LEU A 76 -4.45 -6.71 11.01
CA LEU A 76 -4.87 -5.32 10.94
C LEU A 76 -5.71 -5.03 9.69
N GLU A 77 -5.33 -5.56 8.54
CA GLU A 77 -6.07 -5.42 7.27
C GLU A 77 -7.28 -6.38 7.15
N GLY A 78 -7.32 -7.42 7.99
CA GLY A 78 -8.40 -8.41 7.98
C GLY A 78 -8.21 -9.51 6.94
N GLY A 79 -6.97 -9.77 6.52
CA GLY A 79 -6.58 -10.86 5.64
C GLY A 79 -6.31 -12.18 6.38
N VAL A 80 -6.12 -13.25 5.62
CA VAL A 80 -5.78 -14.60 6.14
C VAL A 80 -4.27 -14.80 6.23
N ALA A 81 -3.49 -14.09 5.41
CA ALA A 81 -2.04 -14.13 5.37
C ALA A 81 -1.47 -12.83 4.81
N ALA A 82 -0.20 -12.57 5.05
CA ALA A 82 0.53 -11.50 4.39
C ALA A 82 1.95 -11.94 4.01
N VAL A 83 2.54 -11.24 3.05
CA VAL A 83 3.89 -11.46 2.55
C VAL A 83 4.65 -10.15 2.52
N ALA A 84 5.72 -10.05 3.30
CA ALA A 84 6.56 -8.86 3.37
C ALA A 84 7.57 -8.82 2.21
N THR A 85 7.78 -7.63 1.67
CA THR A 85 8.69 -7.37 0.54
C THR A 85 9.59 -6.17 0.80
N ALA A 86 10.62 -6.00 -0.03
CA ALA A 86 11.60 -4.93 0.12
C ALA A 86 11.03 -3.51 -0.10
N SER A 87 9.89 -3.39 -0.78
CA SER A 87 9.23 -2.10 -1.08
C SER A 87 7.80 -2.31 -1.56
N GLY A 88 6.98 -1.25 -1.56
CA GLY A 88 5.64 -1.27 -2.16
C GLY A 88 5.66 -1.63 -3.65
N GLN A 89 6.65 -1.15 -4.41
CA GLN A 89 6.83 -1.51 -5.81
C GLN A 89 7.10 -3.00 -6.00
N ALA A 90 7.88 -3.62 -5.10
CA ALA A 90 8.10 -5.06 -5.11
C ALA A 90 6.82 -5.83 -4.75
N ALA A 91 6.00 -5.31 -3.82
CA ALA A 91 4.71 -5.89 -3.48
C ALA A 91 3.76 -5.92 -4.69
N GLN A 92 3.64 -4.80 -5.41
CA GLN A 92 2.83 -4.73 -6.64
C GLN A 92 3.35 -5.69 -7.72
N MET A 93 4.66 -5.67 -7.98
CA MET A 93 5.28 -6.54 -8.98
C MET A 93 5.02 -8.02 -8.68
N ILE A 94 5.32 -8.47 -7.47
CA ILE A 94 5.10 -9.87 -7.06
C ILE A 94 3.61 -10.22 -7.17
N THR A 95 2.71 -9.36 -6.73
CA THR A 95 1.27 -9.60 -6.82
C THR A 95 0.83 -9.85 -8.26
N ILE A 96 1.22 -9.00 -9.19
CA ILE A 96 0.86 -9.14 -10.62
C ILE A 96 1.50 -10.40 -11.22
N MET A 97 2.79 -10.63 -11.02
CA MET A 97 3.49 -11.81 -11.54
C MET A 97 3.01 -13.12 -10.92
N ASN A 98 2.45 -13.07 -9.70
CA ASN A 98 1.89 -14.24 -9.06
C ASN A 98 0.64 -14.77 -9.78
N ILE A 99 -0.15 -13.89 -10.41
CA ILE A 99 -1.42 -14.24 -11.05
C ILE A 99 -1.39 -14.21 -12.58
N MET A 100 -0.45 -13.48 -13.20
CA MET A 100 -0.38 -13.26 -14.64
C MET A 100 0.84 -13.92 -15.28
N LYS A 101 0.74 -14.15 -16.58
CA LYS A 101 1.83 -14.60 -17.48
C LYS A 101 1.89 -13.68 -18.71
N CYS A 102 2.88 -13.88 -19.55
CA CYS A 102 2.97 -13.22 -20.86
C CYS A 102 1.66 -13.40 -21.66
N GLY A 103 1.11 -12.30 -22.17
CA GLY A 103 -0.15 -12.23 -22.90
C GLY A 103 -1.39 -11.96 -22.06
N ASP A 104 -1.28 -11.98 -20.74
CA ASP A 104 -2.38 -11.56 -19.86
C ASP A 104 -2.43 -10.04 -19.71
N ASN A 105 -3.60 -9.52 -19.30
CA ASN A 105 -3.79 -8.11 -19.01
C ASN A 105 -4.56 -7.90 -17.69
N PHE A 106 -4.56 -6.66 -17.22
CA PHE A 106 -5.40 -6.20 -16.12
C PHE A 106 -5.91 -4.78 -16.37
N VAL A 107 -7.06 -4.45 -15.80
CA VAL A 107 -7.65 -3.12 -15.92
C VAL A 107 -7.35 -2.32 -14.65
N THR A 108 -6.96 -1.05 -14.82
CA THR A 108 -6.58 -0.19 -13.70
C THR A 108 -7.21 1.19 -13.78
N SER A 109 -7.42 1.80 -12.59
CA SER A 109 -7.72 3.22 -12.44
C SER A 109 -6.69 4.08 -13.17
N PRO A 110 -7.07 5.23 -13.73
CA PRO A 110 -6.12 6.19 -14.31
C PRO A 110 -5.36 7.00 -13.25
N PHE A 111 -5.85 7.00 -12.00
CA PHE A 111 -5.35 7.83 -10.90
C PHE A 111 -4.41 7.04 -10.01
N LEU A 112 -3.20 6.83 -10.51
CA LEU A 112 -2.16 6.03 -9.87
C LEU A 112 -0.99 6.89 -9.41
N TYR A 113 -0.31 6.44 -8.38
CA TYR A 113 1.02 6.93 -8.02
C TYR A 113 1.97 6.85 -9.21
N GLY A 114 2.82 7.87 -9.40
CA GLY A 114 3.71 7.95 -10.58
C GLY A 114 4.62 6.74 -10.76
N GLY A 115 5.10 6.14 -9.65
CA GLY A 115 5.89 4.91 -9.69
C GLY A 115 5.08 3.70 -10.17
N THR A 116 3.83 3.57 -9.73
CA THR A 116 2.88 2.55 -10.19
C THR A 116 2.58 2.72 -11.68
N TYR A 117 2.35 3.97 -12.11
CA TYR A 117 2.13 4.28 -13.51
C TYR A 117 3.30 3.79 -14.39
N ASN A 118 4.53 4.15 -14.02
CA ASN A 118 5.71 3.71 -14.77
C ASN A 118 5.89 2.19 -14.76
N GLN A 119 5.69 1.55 -13.61
CA GLN A 119 5.79 0.09 -13.51
C GLN A 119 4.80 -0.62 -14.44
N PHE A 120 3.53 -0.17 -14.46
CA PHE A 120 2.46 -0.80 -15.21
C PHE A 120 2.51 -0.50 -16.70
N PHE A 121 2.72 0.76 -17.07
CA PHE A 121 2.61 1.19 -18.48
C PHE A 121 3.95 1.23 -19.23
N VAL A 122 5.08 1.11 -18.53
CA VAL A 122 6.40 1.08 -19.15
C VAL A 122 7.07 -0.26 -18.88
N SER A 123 7.37 -0.62 -17.62
CA SER A 123 8.20 -1.78 -17.29
C SER A 123 7.49 -3.12 -17.58
N PHE A 124 6.19 -3.23 -17.37
CA PHE A 124 5.46 -4.49 -17.60
C PHE A 124 5.30 -4.85 -19.07
N LYS A 125 5.53 -3.91 -20.00
CA LYS A 125 5.59 -4.21 -21.42
C LYS A 125 6.72 -5.20 -21.75
N ASP A 126 7.84 -5.08 -21.07
CA ASP A 126 8.99 -5.99 -21.24
C ASP A 126 8.68 -7.41 -20.71
N LEU A 127 7.67 -7.54 -19.85
CA LEU A 127 7.15 -8.81 -19.34
C LEU A 127 5.96 -9.34 -20.17
N CYS A 128 5.60 -8.65 -21.26
CA CYS A 128 4.43 -8.94 -22.08
C CYS A 128 3.11 -8.98 -21.26
N ILE A 129 3.01 -8.22 -20.18
CA ILE A 129 1.79 -8.02 -19.38
C ILE A 129 1.25 -6.63 -19.71
N GLU A 130 -0.01 -6.57 -20.15
CA GLU A 130 -0.65 -5.32 -20.52
C GLU A 130 -1.45 -4.72 -19.36
N ALA A 131 -1.16 -3.50 -18.97
CA ALA A 131 -2.03 -2.71 -18.10
C ALA A 131 -2.96 -1.85 -18.98
N ARG A 132 -4.27 -1.95 -18.77
CA ARG A 132 -5.29 -1.19 -19.49
C ARG A 132 -5.85 -0.10 -18.60
N LYS A 133 -5.57 1.15 -18.98
CA LYS A 133 -5.98 2.32 -18.23
C LYS A 133 -7.42 2.70 -18.56
N ALA A 134 -8.31 2.65 -17.56
CA ALA A 134 -9.66 3.15 -17.69
C ALA A 134 -9.69 4.68 -17.86
N LYS A 135 -10.82 5.21 -18.33
CA LYS A 135 -11.02 6.65 -18.48
C LYS A 135 -11.15 7.35 -17.13
N ASP A 136 -11.81 6.69 -16.20
CA ASP A 136 -11.95 7.07 -14.79
C ASP A 136 -11.97 5.82 -13.90
N ASP A 137 -12.21 5.99 -12.59
CA ASP A 137 -12.21 4.90 -11.61
C ASP A 137 -13.59 4.28 -11.36
N THR A 138 -14.54 4.48 -12.29
CA THR A 138 -15.86 3.85 -12.23
C THR A 138 -15.83 2.41 -12.74
N ALA A 139 -16.70 1.56 -12.18
CA ALA A 139 -16.85 0.18 -12.62
C ALA A 139 -17.27 0.10 -14.10
N GLU A 140 -18.12 1.03 -14.54
CA GLU A 140 -18.63 1.11 -15.90
C GLU A 140 -17.53 1.38 -16.94
N GLU A 141 -16.55 2.23 -16.62
CA GLU A 141 -15.43 2.50 -17.53
C GLU A 141 -14.39 1.37 -17.50
N MET A 142 -14.17 0.76 -16.33
CA MET A 142 -13.29 -0.41 -16.24
C MET A 142 -13.85 -1.61 -16.98
N GLU A 143 -15.17 -1.84 -16.93
CA GLU A 143 -15.82 -2.98 -17.58
C GLU A 143 -15.60 -2.99 -19.11
N LYS A 144 -15.55 -1.83 -19.76
CA LYS A 144 -15.31 -1.71 -21.21
C LYS A 144 -13.98 -2.27 -21.69
N LEU A 145 -13.03 -2.45 -20.76
CA LEU A 145 -11.65 -2.89 -21.04
C LEU A 145 -11.39 -4.36 -20.69
N ILE A 146 -12.39 -5.05 -20.12
CA ILE A 146 -12.27 -6.45 -19.72
C ILE A 146 -12.46 -7.35 -20.93
N ASP A 147 -11.56 -8.32 -21.11
CA ASP A 147 -11.65 -9.41 -22.07
C ASP A 147 -11.27 -10.77 -21.44
N GLU A 148 -11.13 -11.82 -22.26
CA GLU A 148 -10.78 -13.18 -21.81
C GLU A 148 -9.37 -13.30 -21.22
N HIS A 149 -8.47 -12.38 -21.54
CA HIS A 149 -7.10 -12.32 -21.02
C HIS A 149 -6.99 -11.48 -19.74
N THR A 150 -8.06 -10.81 -19.34
CA THR A 150 -8.06 -9.97 -18.13
C THR A 150 -8.02 -10.82 -16.86
N LYS A 151 -7.03 -10.56 -16.00
CA LYS A 151 -6.78 -11.34 -14.78
C LYS A 151 -7.02 -10.57 -13.48
N ALA A 152 -7.17 -9.27 -13.51
CA ALA A 152 -7.44 -8.47 -12.31
C ALA A 152 -8.04 -7.11 -12.64
N LEU A 153 -8.70 -6.52 -11.63
CA LEU A 153 -8.89 -5.07 -11.50
C LEU A 153 -7.90 -4.53 -10.47
N TYR A 154 -7.35 -3.35 -10.74
CA TYR A 154 -6.42 -2.68 -9.82
C TYR A 154 -6.84 -1.22 -9.59
N THR A 155 -6.80 -0.77 -8.32
CA THR A 155 -7.04 0.62 -7.94
C THR A 155 -6.22 1.00 -6.71
N GLU A 156 -6.06 2.30 -6.45
CA GLU A 156 -5.58 2.82 -5.17
C GLU A 156 -6.79 3.21 -4.29
N ASN A 157 -6.67 3.06 -2.98
CA ASN A 157 -7.75 3.43 -2.06
C ASN A 157 -8.01 4.94 -2.01
N ILE A 158 -6.94 5.72 -2.12
CA ILE A 158 -6.95 7.17 -2.32
C ILE A 158 -5.91 7.46 -3.39
N GLY A 159 -6.36 7.96 -4.53
CA GLY A 159 -5.47 8.28 -5.64
C GLY A 159 -4.57 9.48 -5.35
N ASN A 160 -3.39 9.51 -5.96
CA ASN A 160 -2.39 10.56 -5.74
C ASN A 160 -1.92 11.13 -7.08
N PRO A 161 -2.11 12.42 -7.35
CA PRO A 161 -2.42 13.52 -6.42
C PRO A 161 -3.89 13.95 -6.33
N LYS A 162 -4.83 13.31 -7.03
CA LYS A 162 -6.22 13.77 -7.16
C LYS A 162 -7.06 13.55 -5.90
N PHE A 163 -6.66 12.64 -5.00
CA PHE A 163 -7.43 12.19 -3.83
C PHE A 163 -8.83 11.68 -4.16
N ASN A 164 -9.00 11.03 -5.32
CA ASN A 164 -10.21 10.29 -5.63
C ASN A 164 -10.33 9.06 -4.73
N VAL A 165 -11.56 8.68 -4.42
CA VAL A 165 -11.89 7.46 -3.68
C VAL A 165 -12.79 6.61 -4.56
N PRO A 166 -12.37 5.40 -4.97
CA PRO A 166 -13.19 4.53 -5.81
C PRO A 166 -14.35 3.92 -5.01
N ASP A 167 -15.43 3.55 -5.68
CA ASP A 167 -16.51 2.77 -5.07
C ASP A 167 -16.12 1.29 -5.02
N PHE A 168 -15.52 0.87 -3.91
CA PHE A 168 -14.99 -0.49 -3.74
C PHE A 168 -16.06 -1.57 -3.94
N GLU A 169 -17.28 -1.35 -3.45
CA GLU A 169 -18.34 -2.36 -3.58
C GLU A 169 -18.76 -2.56 -5.04
N LYS A 170 -18.78 -1.50 -5.83
CA LYS A 170 -19.06 -1.61 -7.28
C LYS A 170 -17.90 -2.30 -8.01
N LEU A 171 -16.67 -1.95 -7.71
CA LEU A 171 -15.49 -2.62 -8.30
C LEU A 171 -15.42 -4.09 -7.89
N ALA A 172 -15.71 -4.42 -6.63
CA ALA A 172 -15.77 -5.81 -6.16
C ALA A 172 -16.90 -6.61 -6.85
N ALA A 173 -18.06 -5.99 -7.05
CA ALA A 173 -19.16 -6.62 -7.79
C ALA A 173 -18.77 -6.87 -9.26
N LEU A 174 -18.08 -5.92 -9.90
CA LEU A 174 -17.56 -6.09 -11.25
C LEU A 174 -16.51 -7.21 -11.31
N ALA A 175 -15.52 -7.21 -10.41
CA ALA A 175 -14.51 -8.25 -10.33
C ALA A 175 -15.13 -9.64 -10.14
N LYS A 176 -16.12 -9.76 -9.26
CA LYS A 176 -16.88 -10.99 -9.04
C LYS A 176 -17.65 -11.43 -10.28
N LYS A 177 -18.28 -10.51 -11.01
CA LYS A 177 -19.01 -10.80 -12.26
C LYS A 177 -18.11 -11.47 -13.30
N TYR A 178 -16.86 -11.03 -13.39
CA TYR A 178 -15.87 -11.56 -14.33
C TYR A 178 -14.97 -12.63 -13.71
N GLU A 179 -15.22 -13.04 -12.46
CA GLU A 179 -14.42 -14.05 -11.73
C GLU A 179 -12.92 -13.77 -11.75
N ILE A 180 -12.54 -12.49 -11.54
CA ILE A 180 -11.18 -11.99 -11.42
C ILE A 180 -11.01 -11.27 -10.07
N PRO A 181 -9.81 -11.22 -9.47
CA PRO A 181 -9.60 -10.52 -8.21
C PRO A 181 -9.60 -9.00 -8.36
N LEU A 182 -10.09 -8.31 -7.32
CA LEU A 182 -9.86 -6.89 -7.08
C LEU A 182 -8.61 -6.72 -6.21
N ILE A 183 -7.63 -6.01 -6.74
CA ILE A 183 -6.38 -5.64 -6.06
C ILE A 183 -6.47 -4.16 -5.68
N VAL A 184 -6.20 -3.84 -4.42
CA VAL A 184 -6.21 -2.45 -3.94
C VAL A 184 -4.86 -2.09 -3.32
N ASP A 185 -4.22 -1.05 -3.83
CA ASP A 185 -3.13 -0.39 -3.11
C ASP A 185 -3.74 0.45 -1.98
N ASN A 186 -3.55 -0.02 -0.76
CA ASN A 186 -4.10 0.60 0.44
C ASN A 186 -3.07 1.43 1.21
N THR A 187 -2.02 1.91 0.54
CA THR A 187 -0.96 2.67 1.19
C THR A 187 -1.50 3.85 2.00
N PHE A 188 -2.49 4.59 1.47
CA PHE A 188 -3.16 5.68 2.20
C PHE A 188 -4.17 5.19 3.25
N GLY A 189 -4.47 3.89 3.30
CA GLY A 189 -5.29 3.26 4.33
C GLY A 189 -4.58 3.08 5.67
N CYS A 190 -3.27 3.38 5.68
CA CYS A 190 -2.45 3.38 6.89
C CYS A 190 -2.51 2.04 7.65
N GLY A 191 -2.19 0.93 6.95
CA GLY A 191 -2.18 -0.39 7.56
C GLY A 191 -3.55 -0.85 8.05
N GLY A 192 -4.63 -0.47 7.37
CA GLY A 192 -6.00 -0.81 7.73
C GLY A 192 -6.62 0.08 8.82
N TYR A 193 -5.92 1.11 9.30
CA TYR A 193 -6.48 2.01 10.31
C TYR A 193 -7.54 2.94 9.73
N LEU A 194 -7.29 3.53 8.57
CA LEU A 194 -8.26 4.41 7.88
C LEU A 194 -9.19 3.64 6.95
N CYS A 195 -8.70 2.63 6.25
CA CYS A 195 -9.49 1.85 5.28
C CYS A 195 -9.06 0.40 5.31
N ARG A 196 -10.03 -0.52 5.22
CA ARG A 196 -9.81 -1.97 5.03
C ARG A 196 -10.55 -2.44 3.79
N PRO A 197 -9.95 -2.39 2.61
CA PRO A 197 -10.63 -2.74 1.36
C PRO A 197 -11.18 -4.17 1.32
N ILE A 198 -10.57 -5.10 2.06
CA ILE A 198 -11.06 -6.50 2.18
C ILE A 198 -12.50 -6.56 2.73
N GLU A 199 -12.87 -5.67 3.65
CA GLU A 199 -14.23 -5.60 4.19
C GLU A 199 -15.26 -5.17 3.15
N TYR A 200 -14.81 -4.56 2.03
CA TYR A 200 -15.63 -4.10 0.91
C TYR A 200 -15.46 -4.95 -0.35
N GLY A 201 -14.83 -6.12 -0.22
CA GLY A 201 -14.76 -7.12 -1.28
C GLY A 201 -13.45 -7.14 -2.09
N ALA A 202 -12.43 -6.37 -1.70
CA ALA A 202 -11.08 -6.56 -2.25
C ALA A 202 -10.56 -7.96 -1.91
N ASN A 203 -9.81 -8.55 -2.84
CA ASN A 203 -9.25 -9.88 -2.66
C ASN A 203 -7.78 -9.84 -2.25
N ILE A 204 -7.07 -8.84 -2.73
CA ILE A 204 -5.65 -8.63 -2.43
C ILE A 204 -5.46 -7.15 -2.09
N VAL A 205 -4.70 -6.89 -1.04
CA VAL A 205 -4.25 -5.56 -0.67
C VAL A 205 -2.73 -5.50 -0.79
N VAL A 206 -2.21 -4.42 -1.36
CA VAL A 206 -0.78 -4.11 -1.37
C VAL A 206 -0.54 -2.77 -0.70
N GLU A 207 0.59 -2.62 0.00
CA GLU A 207 0.94 -1.34 0.61
C GLU A 207 2.45 -1.08 0.56
N SER A 208 2.80 0.18 0.40
CA SER A 208 4.13 0.65 0.76
C SER A 208 4.21 0.84 2.27
N ALA A 209 4.76 -0.16 2.96
CA ALA A 209 4.99 -0.08 4.41
C ALA A 209 5.99 1.04 4.79
N THR A 210 6.77 1.53 3.82
CA THR A 210 7.65 2.70 3.93
C THR A 210 6.94 3.95 4.48
N LYS A 211 5.63 4.08 4.24
CA LYS A 211 4.83 5.26 4.56
C LYS A 211 4.37 5.21 6.02
N TRP A 212 3.09 5.31 6.30
CA TRP A 212 2.55 5.38 7.68
C TRP A 212 2.88 4.17 8.54
N ILE A 213 3.06 2.98 7.96
CA ILE A 213 3.39 1.76 8.72
C ILE A 213 4.74 1.93 9.41
N GLY A 214 5.80 2.24 8.67
CA GLY A 214 7.11 2.61 9.25
C GLY A 214 7.06 3.97 9.95
N GLY A 215 6.47 4.97 9.28
CA GLY A 215 6.05 6.26 9.83
C GLY A 215 7.15 7.26 10.20
N HIS A 216 8.42 6.88 10.14
CA HIS A 216 9.54 7.69 10.65
C HIS A 216 10.54 8.09 9.56
N GLY A 217 10.26 7.78 8.28
CA GLY A 217 11.18 8.05 7.16
C GLY A 217 12.51 7.28 7.23
N SER A 218 12.61 6.28 8.09
CA SER A 218 13.86 5.57 8.41
C SER A 218 13.97 4.19 7.78
N VAL A 219 12.87 3.64 7.23
CA VAL A 219 12.80 2.24 6.79
C VAL A 219 11.97 2.09 5.52
N MET A 220 12.42 1.22 4.63
CA MET A 220 11.68 0.83 3.42
C MET A 220 11.13 -0.59 3.56
N GLY A 221 9.92 -0.79 3.04
CA GLY A 221 9.28 -2.09 2.96
C GLY A 221 7.98 -2.03 2.18
N GLY A 222 7.48 -3.20 1.83
CA GLY A 222 6.17 -3.41 1.26
C GLY A 222 5.49 -4.60 1.91
N ILE A 223 4.18 -4.68 1.76
CA ILE A 223 3.39 -5.78 2.27
C ILE A 223 2.29 -6.13 1.27
N ILE A 224 2.04 -7.42 1.11
CA ILE A 224 0.93 -7.98 0.32
C ILE A 224 0.04 -8.71 1.32
N ILE A 225 -1.25 -8.41 1.32
CA ILE A 225 -2.23 -9.08 2.17
C ILE A 225 -3.16 -9.90 1.29
N ASP A 226 -3.27 -11.18 1.60
CA ASP A 226 -4.21 -12.12 0.99
C ASP A 226 -5.52 -12.09 1.77
N GLY A 227 -6.61 -11.67 1.12
CA GLY A 227 -7.95 -11.67 1.73
C GLY A 227 -8.51 -13.06 2.00
N GLY A 228 -7.97 -14.11 1.34
CA GLY A 228 -8.44 -15.48 1.46
C GLY A 228 -9.88 -15.70 0.94
N ASN A 229 -10.41 -14.75 0.19
CA ASN A 229 -11.80 -14.69 -0.24
C ASN A 229 -11.98 -14.84 -1.76
N PHE A 230 -10.93 -15.26 -2.49
CA PHE A 230 -10.97 -15.49 -3.93
C PHE A 230 -10.77 -16.97 -4.26
N ASN A 231 -11.58 -17.48 -5.21
CA ASN A 231 -11.47 -18.85 -5.69
C ASN A 231 -10.43 -18.98 -6.81
N TRP A 232 -9.20 -19.30 -6.47
CA TRP A 232 -8.10 -19.51 -7.42
C TRP A 232 -8.26 -20.77 -8.27
N GLY A 233 -9.22 -21.66 -7.92
CA GLY A 233 -9.55 -22.88 -8.67
C GLY A 233 -10.63 -22.70 -9.74
N ASN A 234 -11.02 -21.46 -10.10
CA ASN A 234 -12.12 -21.16 -11.03
C ASN A 234 -11.80 -21.42 -12.52
N GLY A 235 -10.61 -21.97 -12.83
CA GLY A 235 -10.17 -22.28 -14.19
C GLY A 235 -9.47 -21.14 -14.94
N LYS A 236 -9.50 -19.91 -14.44
CA LYS A 236 -8.84 -18.75 -15.07
C LYS A 236 -7.38 -18.58 -14.64
N PHE A 237 -6.96 -19.27 -13.59
CA PHE A 237 -5.64 -19.15 -12.97
C PHE A 237 -4.90 -20.49 -12.94
N PRO A 238 -4.37 -20.96 -14.10
CA PRO A 238 -3.70 -22.26 -14.20
C PRO A 238 -2.50 -22.40 -13.25
N LYS A 239 -1.80 -21.30 -12.93
CA LYS A 239 -0.71 -21.28 -11.94
C LYS A 239 -1.11 -21.82 -10.56
N TYR A 240 -2.40 -21.89 -10.24
CA TYR A 240 -2.92 -22.42 -8.97
C TYR A 240 -3.62 -23.76 -9.11
N SER A 241 -4.33 -23.98 -10.22
CA SER A 241 -5.20 -25.13 -10.45
C SER A 241 -4.52 -26.28 -11.22
N GLU A 242 -3.43 -25.99 -11.93
CA GLU A 242 -2.66 -26.99 -12.69
C GLU A 242 -1.41 -27.46 -11.91
N PRO A 243 -0.85 -28.64 -12.28
CA PRO A 243 0.36 -29.14 -11.65
C PRO A 243 1.55 -28.19 -11.79
N SER A 244 2.19 -27.80 -10.68
CA SER A 244 3.41 -26.99 -10.69
C SER A 244 4.64 -27.85 -11.02
N GLU A 245 5.39 -27.46 -12.04
CA GLU A 245 6.65 -28.11 -12.42
C GLU A 245 7.71 -27.97 -11.31
N GLY A 246 7.72 -26.85 -10.60
CA GLY A 246 8.66 -26.56 -9.52
C GLY A 246 8.41 -27.34 -8.23
N TYR A 247 7.25 -28.02 -8.10
CA TYR A 247 6.82 -28.72 -6.90
C TYR A 247 6.24 -30.11 -7.22
N HIS A 248 6.90 -30.88 -8.09
CA HIS A 248 6.56 -32.28 -8.40
C HIS A 248 5.07 -32.52 -8.78
N GLY A 249 4.47 -31.55 -9.47
CA GLY A 249 3.07 -31.63 -9.89
C GLY A 249 2.05 -31.25 -8.81
N MET A 250 2.48 -30.65 -7.70
CA MET A 250 1.57 -30.11 -6.69
C MET A 250 0.70 -29.00 -7.30
N LYS A 251 -0.56 -28.96 -6.90
CA LYS A 251 -1.49 -27.88 -7.24
C LYS A 251 -1.71 -27.00 -6.01
N PHE A 252 -1.36 -25.73 -6.11
CA PHE A 252 -1.42 -24.80 -4.98
C PHE A 252 -2.83 -24.64 -4.40
N TRP A 253 -3.86 -24.56 -5.26
CA TRP A 253 -5.24 -24.44 -4.81
C TRP A 253 -5.73 -25.69 -4.05
N GLU A 254 -5.44 -26.87 -4.55
CA GLU A 254 -5.85 -28.12 -3.90
C GLU A 254 -5.18 -28.28 -2.53
N LYS A 255 -3.91 -27.88 -2.41
CA LYS A 255 -3.14 -28.04 -1.17
C LYS A 255 -3.42 -26.97 -0.12
N PHE A 256 -3.56 -25.71 -0.53
CA PHE A 256 -3.58 -24.58 0.40
C PHE A 256 -4.91 -23.81 0.44
N GLY A 257 -5.86 -24.10 -0.47
CA GLY A 257 -7.17 -23.44 -0.49
C GLY A 257 -7.06 -21.91 -0.44
N ASN A 258 -7.70 -21.31 0.53
CA ASN A 258 -7.73 -19.84 0.68
C ASN A 258 -6.35 -19.20 0.95
N GLY A 259 -5.35 -19.95 1.35
CA GLY A 259 -3.97 -19.49 1.52
C GLY A 259 -3.08 -19.68 0.28
N ALA A 260 -3.61 -20.20 -0.82
CA ALA A 260 -2.84 -20.55 -2.01
C ALA A 260 -2.12 -19.35 -2.63
N PHE A 261 -2.73 -18.16 -2.61
CA PHE A 261 -2.12 -16.95 -3.16
C PHE A 261 -0.86 -16.54 -2.38
N ALA A 262 -0.97 -16.40 -1.07
CA ALA A 262 0.17 -16.03 -0.23
C ALA A 262 1.26 -17.09 -0.26
N MET A 263 0.89 -18.38 -0.22
CA MET A 263 1.85 -19.48 -0.28
C MET A 263 2.64 -19.47 -1.59
N ARG A 264 1.97 -19.25 -2.72
CA ARG A 264 2.66 -19.18 -4.02
C ARG A 264 3.53 -17.93 -4.14
N CYS A 265 3.10 -16.79 -3.57
CA CYS A 265 3.95 -15.61 -3.48
C CYS A 265 5.31 -15.92 -2.84
N VAL A 266 5.31 -16.65 -1.73
CA VAL A 266 6.56 -17.03 -1.03
C VAL A 266 7.33 -18.12 -1.78
N ALA A 267 6.63 -19.20 -2.12
CA ALA A 267 7.25 -20.42 -2.65
C ALA A 267 7.87 -20.27 -4.05
N GLU A 268 7.31 -19.39 -4.89
CA GLU A 268 7.82 -19.15 -6.25
C GLU A 268 8.36 -17.73 -6.40
N ASN A 269 7.51 -16.71 -6.20
CA ASN A 269 7.90 -15.34 -6.60
C ASN A 269 8.95 -14.71 -5.66
N LEU A 270 8.75 -14.77 -4.35
CA LEU A 270 9.72 -14.23 -3.40
C LEU A 270 11.03 -15.02 -3.41
N ARG A 271 10.91 -16.36 -3.47
CA ARG A 271 12.07 -17.27 -3.57
C ARG A 271 12.93 -16.96 -4.79
N ASP A 272 12.32 -16.86 -5.97
CA ASP A 272 13.03 -16.84 -7.25
C ASP A 272 13.44 -15.45 -7.70
N MET A 273 12.64 -14.40 -7.38
CA MET A 273 12.93 -13.00 -7.74
C MET A 273 13.67 -12.25 -6.64
N GLY A 274 13.54 -12.66 -5.38
CA GLY A 274 14.38 -12.24 -4.29
C GLY A 274 14.10 -10.88 -3.61
N PRO A 275 13.01 -10.11 -3.84
CA PRO A 275 12.81 -8.81 -3.19
C PRO A 275 12.31 -8.95 -1.73
N CYS A 276 13.01 -9.75 -0.93
CA CYS A 276 12.71 -9.97 0.47
C CYS A 276 13.03 -8.77 1.33
N ILE A 277 12.30 -8.59 2.41
CA ILE A 277 12.59 -7.58 3.44
C ILE A 277 13.69 -8.06 4.40
N SER A 278 14.51 -7.14 4.87
CA SER A 278 15.48 -7.41 5.96
C SER A 278 14.76 -7.58 7.30
N PRO A 279 15.18 -8.52 8.18
CA PRO A 279 14.63 -8.64 9.53
C PRO A 279 14.77 -7.35 10.36
N PHE A 280 15.82 -6.56 10.16
CA PHE A 280 15.95 -5.24 10.78
C PHE A 280 14.86 -4.27 10.32
N ASN A 281 14.54 -4.28 9.01
CA ASN A 281 13.48 -3.44 8.49
C ASN A 281 12.12 -3.89 9.02
N SER A 282 11.84 -5.20 9.06
CA SER A 282 10.62 -5.76 9.63
C SER A 282 10.46 -5.39 11.10
N TRP A 283 11.54 -5.43 11.87
CA TRP A 283 11.52 -5.02 13.26
C TRP A 283 11.18 -3.53 13.42
N LEU A 284 11.76 -2.65 12.60
CA LEU A 284 11.41 -1.22 12.57
C LEU A 284 9.93 -1.01 12.14
N MET A 285 9.41 -1.81 11.20
CA MET A 285 7.98 -1.78 10.85
C MET A 285 7.10 -2.18 12.03
N VAL A 286 7.48 -3.23 12.77
CA VAL A 286 6.76 -3.64 13.99
C VAL A 286 6.70 -2.51 15.00
N GLN A 287 7.83 -1.81 15.26
CA GLN A 287 7.87 -0.64 16.14
C GLN A 287 6.95 0.49 15.63
N GLY A 288 6.97 0.75 14.32
CA GLY A 288 6.08 1.74 13.71
C GLY A 288 4.59 1.39 13.88
N ILE A 289 4.22 0.12 13.71
CA ILE A 289 2.85 -0.36 13.86
C ILE A 289 2.33 -0.17 15.28
N GLU A 290 3.14 -0.40 16.31
CA GLU A 290 2.72 -0.34 17.72
C GLU A 290 2.14 1.02 18.13
N THR A 291 2.46 2.08 17.40
CA THR A 291 1.93 3.45 17.62
C THR A 291 1.12 3.98 16.44
N LEU A 292 0.76 3.14 15.48
CA LEU A 292 0.18 3.56 14.21
C LEU A 292 -1.13 4.34 14.39
N SER A 293 -2.07 3.82 15.18
CA SER A 293 -3.37 4.46 15.41
C SER A 293 -3.22 5.86 16.01
N VAL A 294 -2.39 5.99 17.04
CA VAL A 294 -2.16 7.27 17.74
C VAL A 294 -1.54 8.31 16.81
N ARG A 295 -0.57 7.89 15.99
CA ARG A 295 0.08 8.79 15.01
C ARG A 295 -0.92 9.24 13.94
N VAL A 296 -1.62 8.29 13.32
CA VAL A 296 -2.54 8.59 12.21
C VAL A 296 -3.72 9.43 12.68
N GLU A 297 -4.28 9.17 13.87
CA GLU A 297 -5.34 9.98 14.44
C GLU A 297 -4.90 11.44 14.61
N LYS A 298 -3.74 11.68 15.24
CA LYS A 298 -3.19 13.02 15.42
C LYS A 298 -2.89 13.70 14.09
N MET A 299 -2.29 12.99 13.14
CA MET A 299 -2.00 13.51 11.79
C MET A 299 -3.29 13.89 11.04
N CYS A 300 -4.35 13.07 11.10
CA CYS A 300 -5.64 13.40 10.49
C CYS A 300 -6.27 14.65 11.10
N GLN A 301 -6.21 14.81 12.43
CA GLN A 301 -6.69 16.01 13.12
C GLN A 301 -5.93 17.24 12.65
N ASN A 302 -4.60 17.19 12.67
CA ASN A 302 -3.74 18.28 12.20
C ASN A 302 -4.05 18.62 10.73
N THR A 303 -4.18 17.62 9.86
CA THR A 303 -4.47 17.84 8.43
C THR A 303 -5.81 18.54 8.22
N PHE A 304 -6.84 18.16 8.97
CA PHE A 304 -8.17 18.75 8.87
C PHE A 304 -8.16 20.22 9.31
N GLU A 305 -7.46 20.53 10.38
CA GLU A 305 -7.34 21.91 10.87
C GLU A 305 -6.56 22.79 9.89
N ILE A 306 -5.45 22.27 9.34
CA ILE A 306 -4.68 22.99 8.30
C ILE A 306 -5.54 23.19 7.04
N ALA A 307 -6.27 22.17 6.60
CA ALA A 307 -7.15 22.30 5.44
C ALA A 307 -8.17 23.44 5.63
N LYS A 308 -8.82 23.50 6.80
CA LYS A 308 -9.76 24.60 7.12
C LYS A 308 -9.10 25.96 7.13
N TRP A 309 -7.92 26.07 7.74
CA TRP A 309 -7.19 27.32 7.80
C TRP A 309 -6.78 27.79 6.39
N LEU A 310 -6.25 26.88 5.55
CA LEU A 310 -5.86 27.19 4.17
C LEU A 310 -7.05 27.60 3.30
N THR A 311 -8.26 27.06 3.51
CA THR A 311 -9.46 27.49 2.74
C THR A 311 -9.86 28.95 3.00
N GLN A 312 -9.43 29.53 4.10
CA GLN A 312 -9.72 30.90 4.48
C GLN A 312 -8.56 31.84 4.16
N HIS A 313 -7.40 31.34 3.75
CA HIS A 313 -6.19 32.11 3.54
C HIS A 313 -6.22 32.87 2.22
N GLU A 314 -5.98 34.19 2.26
CA GLU A 314 -6.10 35.09 1.08
C GLU A 314 -5.20 34.75 -0.09
N LYS A 315 -4.02 34.15 0.16
CA LYS A 315 -3.03 33.75 -0.85
C LYS A 315 -3.22 32.32 -1.38
N VAL A 316 -4.24 31.60 -0.90
CA VAL A 316 -4.60 30.26 -1.39
C VAL A 316 -5.75 30.35 -2.38
N PHE A 317 -5.64 29.64 -3.49
CA PHE A 317 -6.66 29.63 -4.53
C PHE A 317 -7.64 28.46 -4.33
N ASP A 318 -7.15 27.28 -3.96
CA ASP A 318 -7.92 26.06 -3.86
C ASP A 318 -7.26 25.10 -2.85
N VAL A 319 -8.07 24.31 -2.16
CA VAL A 319 -7.63 23.28 -1.20
C VAL A 319 -8.39 21.99 -1.49
N CYS A 320 -7.67 20.91 -1.78
CA CYS A 320 -8.24 19.59 -1.95
C CYS A 320 -7.90 18.72 -0.73
N TYR A 321 -8.91 18.32 0.02
CA TYR A 321 -8.83 17.40 1.14
C TYR A 321 -10.16 16.65 1.31
N LEU A 322 -10.11 15.35 1.50
CA LEU A 322 -11.30 14.49 1.58
C LEU A 322 -12.22 14.82 2.77
N GLY A 323 -11.69 15.46 3.83
CA GLY A 323 -12.44 15.88 5.01
C GLY A 323 -13.27 17.15 4.80
N LEU A 324 -13.09 17.89 3.71
CA LEU A 324 -13.90 19.07 3.38
C LEU A 324 -15.19 18.64 2.68
N GLU A 325 -16.33 19.19 3.14
CA GLU A 325 -17.65 18.79 2.61
C GLU A 325 -17.87 19.14 1.13
N ASN A 326 -17.14 20.11 0.61
CA ASN A 326 -17.18 20.50 -0.81
C ASN A 326 -16.32 19.62 -1.71
N ASN A 327 -15.56 18.66 -1.16
CA ASN A 327 -14.79 17.71 -1.97
C ASN A 327 -15.73 16.72 -2.67
N GLU A 328 -15.54 16.50 -3.97
CA GLU A 328 -16.39 15.63 -4.78
C GLU A 328 -16.43 14.17 -4.27
N TYR A 329 -15.38 13.70 -3.60
CA TYR A 329 -15.27 12.34 -3.05
C TYR A 329 -15.60 12.25 -1.56
N HIS A 330 -16.02 13.35 -0.92
CA HIS A 330 -16.29 13.38 0.53
C HIS A 330 -17.29 12.30 0.96
N GLN A 331 -18.34 12.06 0.18
CA GLN A 331 -19.35 11.04 0.53
C GLN A 331 -18.80 9.61 0.43
N LEU A 332 -17.99 9.30 -0.58
CA LEU A 332 -17.31 8.01 -0.69
C LEU A 332 -16.25 7.86 0.42
N ALA A 333 -15.53 8.93 0.73
CA ALA A 333 -14.60 8.94 1.85
C ALA A 333 -15.31 8.65 3.18
N LYS A 334 -16.47 9.25 3.46
CA LYS A 334 -17.28 8.93 4.65
C LYS A 334 -17.77 7.49 4.68
N LYS A 335 -18.02 6.89 3.52
CA LYS A 335 -18.47 5.51 3.41
C LYS A 335 -17.35 4.52 3.72
N TYR A 336 -16.15 4.75 3.23
CA TYR A 336 -15.07 3.78 3.23
C TYR A 336 -13.95 4.05 4.23
N LEU A 337 -13.74 5.33 4.58
CA LEU A 337 -12.74 5.69 5.57
C LEU A 337 -13.33 5.73 6.99
N ARG A 338 -12.55 5.27 7.94
CA ARG A 338 -12.84 5.32 9.38
C ARG A 338 -11.74 6.13 10.07
N ASN A 339 -11.98 6.67 11.24
CA ASN A 339 -10.97 7.33 12.06
C ASN A 339 -10.32 8.58 11.45
N GLY A 340 -10.85 9.11 10.32
CA GLY A 340 -10.34 10.32 9.66
C GLY A 340 -10.38 10.24 8.14
N PHE A 341 -9.88 11.30 7.49
CA PHE A 341 -9.95 11.49 6.03
C PHE A 341 -8.56 11.51 5.37
N GLY A 342 -7.55 10.97 6.04
CA GLY A 342 -6.16 10.95 5.57
C GLY A 342 -5.31 12.09 6.14
N CYS A 343 -4.00 11.97 5.92
CA CYS A 343 -2.98 12.85 6.47
C CYS A 343 -2.27 13.69 5.40
N VAL A 344 -2.86 13.80 4.21
CA VAL A 344 -2.30 14.53 3.07
C VAL A 344 -3.37 15.40 2.45
N LEU A 345 -3.00 16.60 2.08
CA LEU A 345 -3.83 17.53 1.31
C LEU A 345 -3.02 18.14 0.16
N THR A 346 -3.71 18.72 -0.81
CA THR A 346 -3.09 19.64 -1.76
C THR A 346 -3.74 21.00 -1.67
N PHE A 347 -2.96 22.04 -1.99
CA PHE A 347 -3.47 23.39 -2.12
C PHE A 347 -2.74 24.15 -3.24
N ARG A 348 -3.35 25.20 -3.75
CA ARG A 348 -2.81 26.01 -4.83
C ARG A 348 -2.53 27.42 -4.33
N VAL A 349 -1.30 27.89 -4.61
CA VAL A 349 -0.83 29.23 -4.19
C VAL A 349 -1.13 30.25 -5.28
N LYS A 350 -1.71 31.39 -4.91
CA LYS A 350 -1.95 32.50 -5.86
C LYS A 350 -0.64 33.12 -6.33
N GLY A 351 -0.49 33.26 -7.64
CA GLY A 351 0.66 33.93 -8.25
C GLY A 351 1.54 33.03 -9.11
N GLY A 352 1.12 31.78 -9.33
CA GLY A 352 1.72 30.87 -10.33
C GLY A 352 3.03 30.24 -9.86
N TYR A 353 3.76 29.66 -10.82
CA TYR A 353 4.95 28.83 -10.60
C TYR A 353 6.02 29.48 -9.74
N ASP A 354 6.49 30.70 -10.12
CA ASP A 354 7.62 31.34 -9.44
C ASP A 354 7.35 31.68 -7.97
N LYS A 355 6.11 32.13 -7.68
CA LYS A 355 5.71 32.40 -6.29
C LYS A 355 5.58 31.11 -5.49
N THR A 356 5.11 30.04 -6.11
CA THR A 356 4.99 28.73 -5.45
C THR A 356 6.36 28.14 -5.13
N VAL A 357 7.32 28.24 -6.04
CA VAL A 357 8.72 27.84 -5.79
C VAL A 357 9.30 28.67 -4.64
N ARG A 358 9.15 30.01 -4.69
CA ARG A 358 9.65 30.89 -3.62
C ARG A 358 8.99 30.57 -2.26
N PHE A 359 7.71 30.28 -2.24
CA PHE A 359 7.00 29.82 -1.03
C PHE A 359 7.65 28.60 -0.43
N VAL A 360 7.84 27.53 -1.24
CA VAL A 360 8.44 26.26 -0.77
C VAL A 360 9.87 26.45 -0.29
N GLU A 361 10.66 27.27 -0.97
CA GLU A 361 12.06 27.57 -0.61
C GLU A 361 12.20 28.44 0.63
N SER A 362 11.12 29.09 1.06
CA SER A 362 11.08 29.98 2.25
C SER A 362 10.66 29.25 3.52
N LEU A 363 10.23 27.99 3.44
CA LEU A 363 9.85 27.19 4.61
C LEU A 363 11.10 26.81 5.43
N GLU A 364 11.02 26.92 6.74
CA GLU A 364 12.11 26.62 7.66
C GLU A 364 11.90 25.33 8.45
N LEU A 365 10.64 25.07 8.87
CA LEU A 365 10.25 23.86 9.60
C LEU A 365 9.85 22.73 8.64
N ILE A 366 8.97 23.03 7.70
CA ILE A 366 8.41 22.05 6.77
C ILE A 366 9.44 21.67 5.69
N THR A 367 9.83 20.42 5.64
CA THR A 367 10.88 19.96 4.72
C THR A 367 10.34 19.73 3.31
N HIS A 368 11.00 20.32 2.30
CA HIS A 368 10.69 20.06 0.89
C HIS A 368 11.31 18.74 0.42
N LEU A 369 10.48 17.71 0.26
CA LEU A 369 10.90 16.39 -0.23
C LEU A 369 9.69 15.59 -0.78
N THR A 370 9.95 14.43 -1.37
CA THR A 370 8.93 13.63 -2.09
C THR A 370 8.28 12.53 -1.26
N ASN A 371 8.42 12.47 0.06
CA ASN A 371 7.80 11.46 0.91
C ASN A 371 6.37 11.84 1.35
N ILE A 372 5.68 10.89 2.00
CA ILE A 372 4.40 11.04 2.71
C ILE A 372 4.39 10.10 3.91
N GLY A 373 3.55 10.39 4.91
CA GLY A 373 3.34 9.48 6.04
C GLY A 373 4.48 9.47 7.06
N ASP A 374 5.39 10.43 6.99
CA ASP A 374 6.40 10.69 8.00
C ASP A 374 5.77 11.40 9.21
N VAL A 375 6.31 11.17 10.39
CA VAL A 375 5.92 11.92 11.63
C VAL A 375 6.21 13.42 11.51
N ARG A 376 7.08 13.82 10.61
CA ARG A 376 7.37 15.22 10.27
C ARG A 376 6.52 15.69 9.11
N THR A 377 6.08 16.95 9.17
CA THR A 377 5.39 17.60 8.06
C THR A 377 6.34 17.81 6.89
N VAL A 378 5.93 17.34 5.71
CA VAL A 378 6.72 17.47 4.49
C VAL A 378 5.88 18.01 3.34
N ILE A 379 6.49 18.81 2.47
CA ILE A 379 5.83 19.42 1.33
C ILE A 379 6.51 19.00 0.03
N THR A 380 5.74 18.92 -1.04
CA THR A 380 6.25 18.66 -2.39
C THR A 380 5.62 19.63 -3.36
N HIS A 381 6.40 20.19 -4.27
CA HIS A 381 5.92 20.91 -5.45
C HIS A 381 5.97 19.97 -6.66
N PRO A 382 4.87 19.28 -7.03
CA PRO A 382 4.89 18.21 -8.02
C PRO A 382 5.39 18.65 -9.40
N SER A 383 5.01 19.85 -9.83
CA SER A 383 5.40 20.40 -11.15
C SER A 383 6.91 20.56 -11.32
N SER A 384 7.65 20.95 -10.27
CA SER A 384 9.10 21.08 -10.33
C SER A 384 9.87 19.82 -9.97
N THR A 385 9.21 18.79 -9.42
CA THR A 385 9.86 17.59 -8.89
C THR A 385 9.34 16.30 -9.53
N THR A 386 8.30 15.71 -8.95
CA THR A 386 7.81 14.37 -9.30
C THR A 386 7.23 14.26 -10.73
N HIS A 387 6.78 15.37 -11.31
CA HIS A 387 6.19 15.42 -12.65
C HIS A 387 7.01 16.29 -13.64
N ARG A 388 8.24 16.64 -13.27
CA ARG A 388 9.11 17.50 -14.08
C ARG A 388 9.39 16.96 -15.49
N GLN A 389 9.32 15.66 -15.67
CA GLN A 389 9.56 15.00 -16.96
C GLN A 389 8.35 15.07 -17.90
N MET A 390 7.18 15.49 -17.40
CA MET A 390 5.97 15.69 -18.19
C MET A 390 5.92 17.10 -18.76
N ASP A 391 5.38 17.26 -19.97
CA ASP A 391 5.03 18.60 -20.49
C ASP A 391 3.82 19.18 -19.74
N GLU A 392 3.57 20.48 -19.89
CA GLU A 392 2.50 21.19 -19.17
C GLU A 392 1.09 20.60 -19.43
N LYS A 393 0.84 20.10 -20.64
CA LYS A 393 -0.45 19.49 -20.99
C LYS A 393 -0.63 18.17 -20.27
N ALA A 394 0.41 17.35 -20.24
CA ALA A 394 0.41 16.07 -19.52
C ALA A 394 0.31 16.27 -18.00
N GLN A 395 1.01 17.28 -17.44
CA GLN A 395 0.89 17.67 -16.04
C GLN A 395 -0.56 18.08 -15.70
N THR A 396 -1.15 18.98 -16.47
CA THR A 396 -2.53 19.44 -16.27
C THR A 396 -3.53 18.28 -16.37
N ALA A 397 -3.37 17.38 -17.33
CA ALA A 397 -4.21 16.19 -17.48
C ALA A 397 -4.09 15.23 -16.27
N ALA A 398 -2.94 15.21 -15.60
CA ALA A 398 -2.71 14.47 -14.37
C ALA A 398 -3.18 15.21 -13.10
N GLY A 399 -3.77 16.42 -13.24
CA GLY A 399 -4.19 17.24 -12.11
C GLY A 399 -3.03 17.99 -11.41
N VAL A 400 -1.88 18.08 -12.07
CA VAL A 400 -0.70 18.78 -11.56
C VAL A 400 -0.64 20.17 -12.21
N TYR A 401 -0.83 21.18 -11.39
CA TYR A 401 -0.77 22.58 -11.81
C TYR A 401 0.55 23.21 -11.36
N PRO A 402 1.03 24.28 -12.07
CA PRO A 402 2.28 24.96 -11.71
C PRO A 402 2.30 25.60 -10.31
N ASP A 403 1.15 25.82 -9.74
CA ASP A 403 0.93 26.43 -8.42
C ASP A 403 0.45 25.43 -7.36
N LEU A 404 0.47 24.12 -7.66
CA LEU A 404 0.00 23.06 -6.78
C LEU A 404 1.10 22.61 -5.83
N LEU A 405 0.76 22.52 -4.55
CA LEU A 405 1.58 21.95 -3.49
C LEU A 405 0.87 20.74 -2.87
N ARG A 406 1.62 19.70 -2.51
CA ARG A 406 1.13 18.57 -1.73
C ARG A 406 1.79 18.58 -0.36
N LEU A 407 0.99 18.67 0.69
CA LEU A 407 1.40 18.68 2.09
C LEU A 407 1.04 17.35 2.75
N SER A 408 2.01 16.63 3.28
CA SER A 408 1.82 15.49 4.17
C SER A 408 2.07 15.96 5.59
N VAL A 409 1.00 15.99 6.39
CA VAL A 409 1.04 16.64 7.71
C VAL A 409 1.50 15.64 8.77
N GLY A 410 2.41 16.07 9.62
CA GLY A 410 3.02 15.31 10.70
C GLY A 410 2.38 15.52 12.07
N LEU A 411 3.20 15.31 13.10
CA LEU A 411 2.80 15.33 14.51
C LEU A 411 3.14 16.64 15.22
N GLU A 412 3.77 17.60 14.54
CA GLU A 412 4.20 18.88 15.11
C GLU A 412 3.03 19.62 15.73
N ASN A 413 3.35 20.59 16.58
CA ASN A 413 2.36 21.53 17.08
C ASN A 413 1.74 22.30 15.91
N MET A 414 0.41 22.43 15.91
CA MET A 414 -0.34 23.09 14.85
C MET A 414 0.03 24.55 14.62
N GLU A 415 0.31 25.27 15.69
CA GLU A 415 0.68 26.69 15.58
C GLU A 415 2.04 26.83 14.91
N ASP A 416 3.00 25.96 15.23
CA ASP A 416 4.32 25.97 14.60
C ASP A 416 4.23 25.71 13.08
N ILE A 417 3.37 24.75 12.66
CA ILE A 417 3.14 24.49 11.24
C ILE A 417 2.48 25.69 10.54
N LYS A 418 1.47 26.31 11.18
CA LYS A 418 0.81 27.51 10.62
C LYS A 418 1.76 28.70 10.54
N ASP A 419 2.57 28.90 11.57
CA ASP A 419 3.54 29.99 11.61
C ASP A 419 4.57 29.87 10.49
N ASP A 420 5.09 28.66 10.22
CA ASP A 420 6.01 28.42 9.11
C ASP A 420 5.37 28.67 7.75
N LEU A 421 4.11 28.20 7.56
CA LEU A 421 3.35 28.47 6.34
C LEU A 421 3.05 29.97 6.18
N GLU A 422 2.63 30.68 7.25
CA GLU A 422 2.33 32.11 7.23
C GLU A 422 3.57 32.96 6.92
N ASN A 423 4.72 32.59 7.53
CA ASN A 423 5.99 33.25 7.24
C ASN A 423 6.35 33.09 5.75
N ALA A 424 6.23 31.90 5.18
CA ALA A 424 6.47 31.66 3.77
C ALA A 424 5.46 32.42 2.88
N PHE A 425 4.19 32.47 3.26
CA PHE A 425 3.19 33.30 2.56
C PHE A 425 3.53 34.80 2.59
N SER A 426 4.11 35.30 3.68
CA SER A 426 4.46 36.72 3.78
C SER A 426 5.51 37.18 2.75
N LEU A 427 6.31 36.22 2.24
CA LEU A 427 7.42 36.46 1.31
C LEU A 427 7.03 36.40 -0.19
N ILE A 428 5.74 36.14 -0.54
CA ILE A 428 5.29 35.95 -1.91
C ILE A 428 4.17 36.91 -2.35
#